data_04d2f12fc5b5bed9fc58aa02d9f53b3e
#
_entry.id   04d2f12fc5b5bed9fc58aa02d9f53b3e
#
_cell.length_a   1.000
_cell.length_b   1.000
_cell.length_c   1.000
_cell.angle_alpha   90.00
_cell.angle_beta   90.00
_cell.angle_gamma   90.00
#
_symmetry.space_group_name_H-M   'P 1'
#
loop_
_entity.id
_entity.type
_entity.pdbx_description
1 polymer ?
#
loop_
_entity_poly.entity_id
_entity_poly.type
_entity_poly.pdbx_seq_one_letter_code
_entity_poly.pdbx_strand_id
1 'polypeptide(L)' 'MIEKDDVLLNSKEVARLLDLSPDTVNEFARKNILPAFKKGRQWRFRRRDVASFKRQLHGATAA' A
#
# COMPACT_ATOMS: atom_id res chain seq x y z
N MET A 1 -5.46 -14.45 -16.17
CA MET A 1 -4.59 -13.31 -16.57
C MET A 1 -4.65 -12.24 -15.52
N ILE A 2 -3.49 -11.78 -15.05
CA ILE A 2 -3.42 -10.76 -14.00
C ILE A 2 -3.42 -9.39 -14.65
N GLU A 3 -4.35 -8.55 -14.23
CA GLU A 3 -4.38 -7.17 -14.70
C GLU A 3 -3.37 -6.33 -13.94
N LYS A 4 -3.02 -5.16 -14.51
CA LYS A 4 -2.06 -4.27 -13.87
C LYS A 4 -2.45 -3.89 -12.45
N ASP A 5 -3.74 -3.68 -12.22
CA ASP A 5 -4.23 -3.26 -10.92
C ASP A 5 -4.24 -4.38 -9.89
N ASP A 6 -4.07 -5.63 -10.35
CA ASP A 6 -4.05 -6.79 -9.47
C ASP A 6 -2.63 -7.20 -9.09
N VAL A 7 -1.63 -6.45 -9.51
CA VAL A 7 -0.25 -6.72 -9.13
C VAL A 7 -0.11 -6.55 -7.63
N LEU A 8 0.53 -7.54 -7.00
CA LEU A 8 0.78 -7.50 -5.57
C LEU A 8 2.15 -6.89 -5.28
N LEU A 9 2.17 -6.03 -4.29
CA LEU A 9 3.39 -5.33 -3.90
C LEU A 9 3.75 -5.72 -2.47
N ASN A 10 5.03 -5.68 -2.15
CA ASN A 10 5.49 -5.90 -0.79
C ASN A 10 5.64 -4.56 -0.07
N SER A 11 5.93 -4.63 1.24
CA SER A 11 6.02 -3.41 2.06
C SER A 11 7.10 -2.45 1.58
N LYS A 12 8.22 -2.98 1.10
CA LYS A 12 9.31 -2.14 0.62
C LYS A 12 8.91 -1.37 -0.63
N GLU A 13 8.21 -2.05 -1.53
CA GLU A 13 7.74 -1.41 -2.75
C GLU A 13 6.71 -0.34 -2.45
N VAL A 14 5.79 -0.64 -1.55
CA VAL A 14 4.76 0.32 -1.15
C VAL A 14 5.40 1.51 -0.46
N ALA A 15 6.36 1.27 0.43
CA ALA A 15 7.05 2.35 1.13
C ALA A 15 7.70 3.31 0.14
N ARG A 16 8.31 2.77 -0.89
CA ARG A 16 8.94 3.58 -1.92
C ARG A 16 7.92 4.41 -2.69
N LEU A 17 6.79 3.80 -3.02
CA LEU A 17 5.73 4.48 -3.77
C LEU A 17 5.07 5.58 -2.95
N LEU A 18 4.95 5.38 -1.64
CA LEU A 18 4.28 6.31 -0.75
C LEU A 18 5.27 7.26 -0.06
N ASP A 19 6.56 7.07 -0.29
CA ASP A 19 7.61 7.85 0.35
C ASP A 19 7.56 7.70 1.88
N LEU A 20 7.42 6.46 2.32
CA LEU A 20 7.35 6.11 3.74
C LEU A 20 8.39 5.04 4.04
N SER A 21 8.54 4.72 5.32
CA SER A 21 9.38 3.58 5.70
C SER A 21 8.57 2.29 5.63
N PRO A 22 9.24 1.14 5.40
CA PRO A 22 8.53 -0.14 5.40
C PRO A 22 7.84 -0.43 6.73
N ASP A 23 8.41 0.01 7.85
CA ASP A 23 7.79 -0.18 9.16
C ASP A 23 6.47 0.57 9.24
N THR A 24 6.41 1.78 8.71
CA THR A 24 5.19 2.57 8.69
C THR A 24 4.14 1.89 7.82
N VAL A 25 4.54 1.35 6.68
CA VAL A 25 3.62 0.64 5.79
C VAL A 25 3.05 -0.58 6.49
N ASN A 26 3.89 -1.34 7.18
CA ASN A 26 3.42 -2.51 7.92
C ASN A 26 2.44 -2.12 9.03
N GLU A 27 2.68 -1.01 9.69
CA GLU A 27 1.78 -0.54 10.72
C GLU A 27 0.44 -0.14 10.15
N PHE A 28 0.43 0.53 9.00
CA PHE A 28 -0.80 0.89 8.31
C PHE A 28 -1.59 -0.37 7.93
N ALA A 29 -0.90 -1.42 7.53
CA ALA A 29 -1.54 -2.69 7.20
C ALA A 29 -2.18 -3.32 8.44
N ARG A 30 -1.46 -3.33 9.55
CA ARG A 30 -1.97 -3.90 10.78
C ARG A 30 -3.20 -3.16 11.31
N LYS A 31 -3.22 -1.86 11.11
CA LYS A 31 -4.32 -1.01 11.60
C LYS A 31 -5.45 -0.89 10.59
N ASN A 32 -5.35 -1.59 9.47
CA ASN A 32 -6.34 -1.51 8.40
C ASN A 32 -6.53 -0.11 7.84
N ILE A 33 -5.50 0.72 7.96
CA ILE A 33 -5.51 2.04 7.35
C ILE A 33 -5.28 1.91 5.84
N LEU A 34 -4.39 0.99 5.46
CA LEU A 34 -4.11 0.67 4.07
C LEU A 34 -4.55 -0.77 3.83
N PRO A 35 -5.46 -1.02 2.87
CA PRO A 35 -5.91 -2.37 2.61
C PRO A 35 -4.76 -3.29 2.25
N ALA A 36 -4.68 -4.42 2.93
CA ALA A 36 -3.60 -5.38 2.75
C ALA A 36 -4.05 -6.74 3.26
N PHE A 37 -3.30 -7.76 2.90
CA PHE A 37 -3.53 -9.10 3.44
C PHE A 37 -2.20 -9.76 3.70
N LYS A 38 -2.19 -10.70 4.63
CA LYS A 38 -1.00 -11.46 4.96
C LYS A 38 -0.89 -12.67 4.07
N LYS A 39 0.28 -12.85 3.48
CA LYS A 39 0.60 -14.07 2.76
C LYS A 39 1.84 -14.67 3.42
N GLY A 40 1.62 -15.73 4.22
CA GLY A 40 2.69 -16.24 5.06
C GLY A 40 3.03 -15.23 6.13
N ARG A 41 4.29 -14.80 6.17
CA ARG A 41 4.77 -13.84 7.17
C ARG A 41 4.87 -12.43 6.62
N GLN A 42 4.46 -12.24 5.37
CA GLN A 42 4.64 -10.95 4.71
C GLN A 42 3.31 -10.34 4.34
N TRP A 43 3.29 -9.02 4.40
CA TRP A 43 2.15 -8.27 3.93
C TRP A 43 2.20 -8.15 2.42
N ARG A 44 1.01 -8.21 1.80
CA ARG A 44 0.85 -7.99 0.36
C ARG A 44 -0.18 -6.91 0.16
N PHE A 45 0.08 -6.03 -0.80
CA PHE A 45 -0.76 -4.90 -1.08
C PHE A 45 -1.14 -4.92 -2.55
N ARG A 46 -2.38 -4.61 -2.85
CA ARG A 46 -2.79 -4.49 -4.24
C ARG A 46 -2.37 -3.13 -4.75
N ARG A 47 -1.83 -3.11 -5.97
CA ARG A 47 -1.35 -1.87 -6.54
C ARG A 47 -2.42 -0.80 -6.59
N ARG A 48 -3.66 -1.18 -6.93
CA ARG A 48 -4.74 -0.21 -7.01
C ARG A 48 -5.07 0.39 -5.64
N ASP A 49 -4.99 -0.41 -4.59
CA ASP A 49 -5.23 0.08 -3.24
C ASP A 49 -4.15 1.07 -2.83
N VAL A 50 -2.91 0.78 -3.21
CA VAL A 50 -1.80 1.67 -2.92
C VAL A 50 -1.95 2.98 -3.70
N ALA A 51 -2.31 2.90 -4.96
CA ALA A 51 -2.52 4.08 -5.79
C ALA A 51 -3.63 4.95 -5.23
N SER A 52 -4.73 4.31 -4.80
CA SER A 52 -5.85 5.03 -4.21
C SER A 52 -5.44 5.70 -2.90
N PHE A 53 -4.69 4.98 -2.07
CA PHE A 53 -4.22 5.52 -0.79
C PHE A 53 -3.27 6.70 -1.01
N LYS A 54 -2.38 6.57 -1.97
CA LYS A 54 -1.46 7.65 -2.31
C LYS A 54 -2.22 8.90 -2.73
N ARG A 55 -3.27 8.70 -3.52
CA ARG A 55 -4.11 9.81 -3.97
C ARG A 55 -4.78 10.50 -2.80
N GLN A 56 -5.24 9.73 -1.81
CA GLN A 56 -5.85 10.29 -0.62
C GLN A 56 -4.85 11.10 0.21
N LEU A 57 -3.63 10.59 0.33
CA LEU A 57 -2.59 11.29 1.08
C LEU A 57 -2.27 12.65 0.47
N HIS A 58 -2.17 12.70 -0.84
CA HIS A 58 -1.80 13.92 -1.54
C HIS A 58 -3.02 14.79 -1.83
N GLY A 59 -4.16 14.17 -2.06
CA GLY A 59 -5.38 14.90 -2.35
C GLY A 59 -5.87 15.74 -1.19
N ALA A 60 -5.63 15.28 0.04
CA ALA A 60 -6.06 16.01 1.23
C ALA A 60 -5.36 17.35 1.35
N THR A 61 -4.18 17.50 0.78
CA THR A 61 -3.43 18.76 0.86
C THR A 61 -3.68 19.65 -0.34
N ALA A 62 -4.27 19.11 -1.38
CA ALA A 62 -4.51 19.87 -2.61
C ALA A 62 -5.73 20.76 -2.54
N ALA A 63 -6.56 20.54 -1.56
CA ALA A 63 -7.81 21.31 -1.44
C ALA A 63 -7.58 22.73 -1.05
#